data_bf7c8a6bb65621a6f9a4f00d8b9f4b7f
#
_entry.id   bf7c8a6bb65621a6f9a4f00d8b9f4b7f
#
_cell.length_a   1.000
_cell.length_b   1.000
_cell.length_c   1.000
_cell.angle_alpha   90.00
_cell.angle_beta   90.00
_cell.angle_gamma   90.00
#
_symmetry.space_group_name_H-M   'P 1'
#
loop_
_entity.id
_entity.type
_entity.pdbx_description
1 polymer ?
#
loop_
_entity_poly.entity_id
_entity_poly.type
_entity_poly.pdbx_seq_one_letter_code
_entity_poly.pdbx_strand_id
1 'polypeptide(L)'
;FKDIPADRMGPRVRYKESIDAILSEPFDTKLVKPCVESKVFGIGVEAYTVGSAEFSLSYAAMNKDKCLPLMDNGHYHPTEVVSDKIPALLTFFPEIALHVTRPIRWDSDHVVLFDDETKEIAKEIVRCENGIDRTYIALDYFDASINRISAWVTGFRSFQKALLDALCQPSEMLKELQDTNQMSKKMVVMEQCKTLPIGDVWEEYCRQCGVEAEGWFDEIQKYEDEVLSK
;
A
#
# COMPACT_ATOMS: atom_id res chain seq x y z
N PHE A 1 19.71 6.07 13.79
CA PHE A 1 20.75 5.92 14.83
C PHE A 1 21.16 4.46 15.01
N LYS A 2 22.46 4.18 15.17
CA LYS A 2 22.99 2.81 15.39
C LYS A 2 22.85 2.35 16.84
N ASP A 3 22.73 3.29 17.77
CA ASP A 3 22.61 3.02 19.21
C ASP A 3 21.46 3.84 19.80
N ILE A 4 21.10 3.57 21.03
CA ILE A 4 20.04 4.28 21.75
C ILE A 4 20.50 5.72 21.99
N PRO A 5 19.87 6.75 21.40
CA PRO A 5 20.28 8.13 21.59
C PRO A 5 19.93 8.62 22.98
N ALA A 6 20.81 9.44 23.56
CA ALA A 6 20.57 10.11 24.84
C ALA A 6 19.44 11.15 24.76
N ASP A 7 19.30 11.81 23.61
CA ASP A 7 18.22 12.76 23.30
C ASP A 7 17.38 12.19 22.13
N ARG A 8 16.13 11.87 22.41
CA ARG A 8 15.15 11.43 21.39
C ARG A 8 14.22 12.55 20.94
N MET A 9 14.14 13.64 21.68
CA MET A 9 13.25 14.76 21.37
C MET A 9 13.88 15.74 20.39
N GLY A 10 15.11 16.15 20.59
CA GLY A 10 15.80 17.12 19.73
C GLY A 10 15.82 16.76 18.25
N PRO A 11 16.16 15.52 17.84
CA PRO A 11 16.05 15.11 16.42
C PRO A 11 14.63 15.21 15.86
N ARG A 12 13.60 14.91 16.67
CA ARG A 12 12.19 15.03 16.24
C ARG A 12 11.75 16.47 16.08
N VAL A 13 12.21 17.37 16.96
CA VAL A 13 11.97 18.82 16.83
C VAL A 13 12.57 19.32 15.52
N ARG A 14 13.84 19.01 15.23
CA ARG A 14 14.50 19.39 13.98
C ARG A 14 13.81 18.78 12.74
N TYR A 15 13.34 17.54 12.82
CA TYR A 15 12.60 16.92 11.74
C TYR A 15 11.28 17.65 11.48
N LYS A 16 10.53 17.97 12.55
CA LYS A 16 9.32 18.78 12.44
C LYS A 16 9.60 20.14 11.80
N GLU A 17 10.60 20.87 12.29
CA GLU A 17 11.00 22.18 11.75
C GLU A 17 11.36 22.10 10.27
N SER A 18 12.03 21.02 9.84
CA SER A 18 12.40 20.80 8.44
C SER A 18 11.15 20.58 7.57
N ILE A 19 10.18 19.79 8.03
CA ILE A 19 8.93 19.57 7.28
C ILE A 19 8.10 20.87 7.29
N ASP A 20 8.04 21.59 8.40
CA ASP A 20 7.34 22.87 8.49
C ASP A 20 7.90 23.88 7.45
N ALA A 21 9.23 23.94 7.32
CA ALA A 21 9.89 24.78 6.32
C ALA A 21 9.53 24.38 4.88
N ILE A 22 9.51 23.08 4.56
CA ILE A 22 9.08 22.58 3.25
C ILE A 22 7.62 22.95 2.96
N LEU A 23 6.72 22.71 3.91
CA LEU A 23 5.29 22.98 3.76
C LEU A 23 4.92 24.47 3.84
N SER A 24 5.87 25.34 4.23
CA SER A 24 5.68 26.79 4.18
C SER A 24 5.83 27.35 2.77
N GLU A 25 6.52 26.65 1.86
CA GLU A 25 6.63 27.03 0.47
C GLU A 25 5.27 26.89 -0.26
N PRO A 26 4.90 27.83 -1.11
CA PRO A 26 3.64 27.75 -1.86
C PRO A 26 3.64 26.59 -2.86
N PHE A 27 2.61 25.77 -2.83
CA PHE A 27 2.38 24.73 -3.85
C PHE A 27 0.88 24.52 -4.05
N ASP A 28 0.52 24.00 -5.23
CA ASP A 28 -0.86 23.63 -5.53
C ASP A 28 -1.16 22.24 -4.97
N THR A 29 -1.98 22.16 -3.93
CA THR A 29 -2.38 20.90 -3.28
C THR A 29 -3.16 19.96 -4.19
N LYS A 30 -3.65 20.40 -5.36
CA LYS A 30 -4.26 19.54 -6.36
C LYS A 30 -3.22 18.79 -7.19
N LEU A 31 -2.02 19.35 -7.35
CA LEU A 31 -0.94 18.80 -8.15
C LEU A 31 0.12 18.09 -7.31
N VAL A 32 0.33 18.54 -6.08
CA VAL A 32 1.35 18.01 -5.17
C VAL A 32 0.71 17.62 -3.85
N LYS A 33 0.93 16.39 -3.43
CA LYS A 33 0.44 15.83 -2.16
C LYS A 33 1.65 15.42 -1.29
N PRO A 34 2.20 16.33 -0.49
CA PRO A 34 3.25 15.95 0.45
C PRO A 34 2.76 14.92 1.43
N CYS A 35 3.60 13.93 1.72
CA CYS A 35 3.28 12.84 2.64
C CYS A 35 4.36 12.73 3.72
N VAL A 36 3.97 12.29 4.92
CA VAL A 36 4.90 11.84 5.96
C VAL A 36 4.74 10.35 6.18
N GLU A 37 5.82 9.64 5.94
CA GLU A 37 5.87 8.19 6.08
C GLU A 37 6.33 7.81 7.49
N SER A 38 5.71 6.78 8.06
CA SER A 38 6.12 6.21 9.33
C SER A 38 7.09 5.04 9.12
N LYS A 39 8.03 4.88 10.08
CA LYS A 39 8.94 3.75 10.11
C LYS A 39 9.12 3.27 11.55
N VAL A 40 9.12 1.96 11.76
CA VAL A 40 9.26 1.38 13.11
C VAL A 40 10.72 1.37 13.54
N PHE A 41 11.62 0.98 12.63
CA PHE A 41 13.07 0.89 12.87
C PHE A 41 13.83 1.33 11.62
N GLY A 42 15.14 1.52 11.75
CA GLY A 42 16.01 1.84 10.62
C GLY A 42 16.33 0.60 9.78
N ILE A 43 16.77 0.83 8.56
CA ILE A 43 17.25 -0.21 7.66
C ILE A 43 18.69 -0.59 8.04
N GLY A 44 18.98 -1.89 8.05
CA GLY A 44 20.34 -2.40 8.28
C GLY A 44 20.78 -2.26 9.73
N VAL A 45 21.70 -1.36 9.99
CA VAL A 45 22.33 -1.19 11.31
C VAL A 45 21.67 -0.15 12.23
N GLU A 46 20.66 0.54 11.75
CA GLU A 46 19.93 1.51 12.56
C GLU A 46 18.98 0.79 13.53
N ALA A 47 19.10 1.08 14.81
CA ALA A 47 18.21 0.57 15.86
C ALA A 47 17.07 1.56 16.21
N TYR A 48 17.09 2.76 15.64
CA TYR A 48 16.17 3.82 16.00
C TYR A 48 15.90 4.77 14.84
N THR A 49 14.63 5.10 14.64
CA THR A 49 14.18 6.09 13.65
C THR A 49 13.57 7.32 14.33
N VAL A 50 13.72 8.48 13.69
CA VAL A 50 13.10 9.74 14.14
C VAL A 50 11.62 9.78 13.76
N GLY A 51 11.28 9.37 12.54
CA GLY A 51 9.92 9.35 11.99
C GLY A 51 9.15 8.11 12.39
N SER A 52 8.81 7.95 13.68
CA SER A 52 7.96 6.85 14.15
C SER A 52 6.50 7.06 13.71
N ALA A 53 5.67 6.01 13.85
CA ALA A 53 4.24 6.08 13.54
C ALA A 53 3.53 7.20 14.32
N GLU A 54 3.85 7.36 15.61
CA GLU A 54 3.28 8.42 16.46
C GLU A 54 3.65 9.81 15.96
N PHE A 55 4.92 10.00 15.52
CA PHE A 55 5.36 11.28 14.98
C PHE A 55 4.64 11.59 13.67
N SER A 56 4.67 10.66 12.72
CA SER A 56 4.13 10.87 11.37
C SER A 56 2.62 11.09 11.39
N LEU A 57 1.88 10.28 12.15
CA LEU A 57 0.42 10.44 12.30
C LEU A 57 0.05 11.75 13.00
N SER A 58 0.77 12.10 14.09
CA SER A 58 0.52 13.36 14.79
C SER A 58 0.81 14.56 13.91
N TYR A 59 1.90 14.52 13.12
CA TYR A 59 2.26 15.58 12.20
C TYR A 59 1.21 15.75 11.09
N ALA A 60 0.84 14.66 10.43
CA ALA A 60 -0.20 14.69 9.39
C ALA A 60 -1.55 15.17 9.94
N ALA A 61 -1.94 14.73 11.14
CA ALA A 61 -3.19 15.14 11.77
C ALA A 61 -3.25 16.64 12.07
N MET A 62 -2.11 17.24 12.40
CA MET A 62 -2.00 18.70 12.64
C MET A 62 -1.93 19.52 11.34
N ASN A 63 -1.60 18.89 10.20
CA ASN A 63 -1.36 19.55 8.94
C ASN A 63 -2.21 18.95 7.79
N LYS A 64 -3.43 18.51 8.07
CA LYS A 64 -4.31 17.77 7.14
C LYS A 64 -4.54 18.46 5.79
N ASP A 65 -4.51 19.77 5.76
CA ASP A 65 -4.73 20.56 4.55
C ASP A 65 -3.52 20.55 3.60
N LYS A 66 -2.36 20.14 4.07
CA LYS A 66 -1.08 20.22 3.33
C LYS A 66 -0.29 18.91 3.31
N CYS A 67 -0.58 17.96 4.19
CA CYS A 67 0.23 16.77 4.37
C CYS A 67 -0.64 15.55 4.64
N LEU A 68 -0.41 14.46 3.90
CA LEU A 68 -1.09 13.20 4.08
C LEU A 68 -0.27 12.25 4.97
N PRO A 69 -0.93 11.38 5.74
CA PRO A 69 -0.25 10.23 6.32
C PRO A 69 0.05 9.23 5.20
N LEU A 70 1.26 8.73 5.16
CA LEU A 70 1.68 7.65 4.27
C LEU A 70 2.00 6.42 5.11
N MET A 71 1.39 5.30 4.75
CA MET A 71 1.67 4.00 5.33
C MET A 71 2.38 3.13 4.30
N ASP A 72 3.50 2.54 4.70
CA ASP A 72 4.15 1.46 3.97
C ASP A 72 3.89 0.15 4.73
N ASN A 73 3.42 -0.90 4.04
CA ASN A 73 3.09 -2.15 4.71
C ASN A 73 4.31 -2.95 5.18
N GLY A 74 5.52 -2.58 4.75
CA GLY A 74 6.79 -3.10 5.27
C GLY A 74 7.30 -2.39 6.52
N HIS A 75 6.72 -1.25 6.89
CA HIS A 75 7.20 -0.39 7.97
C HIS A 75 6.52 -0.62 9.33
N TYR A 76 5.82 -1.74 9.50
CA TYR A 76 5.13 -2.09 10.74
C TYR A 76 5.64 -3.41 11.30
N HIS A 77 5.35 -3.64 12.58
CA HIS A 77 5.68 -4.93 13.19
C HIS A 77 4.98 -6.08 12.45
N PRO A 78 5.62 -7.25 12.26
CA PRO A 78 5.03 -8.38 11.50
C PRO A 78 3.67 -8.89 11.99
N THR A 79 3.25 -8.51 13.18
CA THR A 79 1.91 -8.83 13.73
C THR A 79 0.87 -7.73 13.45
N GLU A 80 1.27 -6.62 12.86
CA GLU A 80 0.38 -5.54 12.45
C GLU A 80 0.11 -5.62 10.95
N VAL A 81 -1.14 -5.38 10.54
CA VAL A 81 -1.54 -5.38 9.13
C VAL A 81 -2.02 -4.00 8.72
N VAL A 82 -1.55 -3.53 7.57
CA VAL A 82 -1.90 -2.19 7.05
C VAL A 82 -3.37 -2.14 6.63
N SER A 83 -3.94 -3.25 6.17
CA SER A 83 -5.37 -3.32 5.84
C SER A 83 -6.27 -2.84 6.99
N ASP A 84 -5.95 -3.19 8.24
CA ASP A 84 -6.71 -2.72 9.42
C ASP A 84 -6.54 -1.22 9.70
N LYS A 85 -5.43 -0.63 9.26
CA LYS A 85 -5.12 0.79 9.48
C LYS A 85 -5.83 1.72 8.48
N ILE A 86 -6.16 1.22 7.28
CA ILE A 86 -6.81 2.00 6.21
C ILE A 86 -8.13 2.61 6.68
N PRO A 87 -9.13 1.84 7.14
CA PRO A 87 -10.39 2.40 7.61
C PRO A 87 -10.21 3.30 8.84
N ALA A 88 -9.26 2.97 9.72
CA ALA A 88 -8.96 3.80 10.88
C ALA A 88 -8.48 5.20 10.46
N LEU A 89 -7.55 5.30 9.51
CA LEU A 89 -7.06 6.60 9.03
C LEU A 89 -8.11 7.35 8.19
N LEU A 90 -8.86 6.66 7.32
CA LEU A 90 -9.92 7.29 6.53
C LEU A 90 -11.08 7.84 7.37
N THR A 91 -11.17 7.46 8.64
CA THR A 91 -12.10 8.07 9.60
C THR A 91 -11.67 9.50 9.98
N PHE A 92 -10.38 9.78 10.00
CA PHE A 92 -9.83 11.06 10.47
C PHE A 92 -9.27 11.95 9.35
N PHE A 93 -8.83 11.34 8.23
CA PHE A 93 -8.21 12.04 7.12
C PHE A 93 -9.11 12.02 5.88
N PRO A 94 -9.20 13.11 5.12
CA PRO A 94 -9.93 13.13 3.86
C PRO A 94 -9.29 12.22 2.81
N GLU A 95 -7.97 12.13 2.81
CA GLU A 95 -7.16 11.33 1.89
C GLU A 95 -5.98 10.72 2.64
N ILE A 96 -5.50 9.57 2.18
CA ILE A 96 -4.31 8.88 2.69
C ILE A 96 -3.42 8.43 1.54
N ALA A 97 -2.17 8.12 1.84
CA ALA A 97 -1.24 7.53 0.88
C ALA A 97 -0.74 6.17 1.38
N LEU A 98 -0.49 5.26 0.44
CA LEU A 98 0.04 3.93 0.69
C LEU A 98 1.28 3.69 -0.18
N HIS A 99 2.33 3.18 0.42
CA HIS A 99 3.35 2.39 -0.23
C HIS A 99 3.04 0.91 -0.01
N VAL A 100 2.86 0.18 -1.10
CA VAL A 100 2.61 -1.26 -1.05
C VAL A 100 3.85 -1.99 -1.53
N THR A 101 4.39 -2.82 -0.67
CA THR A 101 5.51 -3.69 -0.92
C THR A 101 5.17 -5.12 -0.49
N ARG A 102 6.04 -6.08 -0.72
CA ARG A 102 5.95 -7.43 -0.15
C ARG A 102 7.07 -7.64 0.87
N PRO A 103 6.83 -7.30 2.14
CA PRO A 103 7.82 -7.50 3.18
C PRO A 103 7.95 -8.99 3.49
N ILE A 104 9.20 -9.51 3.55
CA ILE A 104 9.48 -10.87 3.97
C ILE A 104 10.09 -10.82 5.37
N ARG A 105 9.24 -10.87 6.39
CA ARG A 105 9.56 -10.82 7.83
C ARG A 105 10.08 -9.47 8.35
N TRP A 106 10.47 -8.56 7.49
CA TRP A 106 10.96 -7.22 7.80
C TRP A 106 10.86 -6.35 6.54
N ASP A 107 11.16 -5.08 6.65
CA ASP A 107 11.20 -4.10 5.57
C ASP A 107 12.24 -4.49 4.50
N SER A 108 11.85 -5.31 3.55
CA SER A 108 12.72 -5.92 2.56
C SER A 108 12.33 -5.63 1.10
N ASP A 109 11.28 -4.87 0.90
CA ASP A 109 10.84 -4.26 -0.36
C ASP A 109 10.86 -5.19 -1.59
N HIS A 110 10.27 -6.39 -1.45
CA HIS A 110 10.11 -7.31 -2.58
C HIS A 110 8.94 -6.94 -3.47
N VAL A 111 8.97 -7.44 -4.70
CA VAL A 111 7.89 -7.27 -5.67
C VAL A 111 6.55 -7.71 -5.09
N VAL A 112 5.56 -6.85 -5.23
CA VAL A 112 4.17 -7.12 -4.84
C VAL A 112 3.63 -8.31 -5.64
N LEU A 113 3.03 -9.26 -4.94
CA LEU A 113 2.37 -10.42 -5.51
C LEU A 113 0.87 -10.42 -5.19
N PHE A 114 0.12 -11.28 -5.85
CA PHE A 114 -1.31 -11.48 -5.61
C PHE A 114 -1.52 -12.40 -4.39
N ASP A 115 -0.97 -12.00 -3.25
CA ASP A 115 -1.03 -12.71 -1.97
C ASP A 115 -2.16 -12.19 -1.06
N ASP A 116 -2.31 -12.80 0.11
CA ASP A 116 -3.43 -12.49 1.00
C ASP A 116 -3.35 -11.07 1.57
N GLU A 117 -2.16 -10.57 1.89
CA GLU A 117 -2.01 -9.20 2.42
C GLU A 117 -2.37 -8.16 1.36
N THR A 118 -1.88 -8.32 0.14
CA THR A 118 -2.20 -7.45 -1.00
C THR A 118 -3.71 -7.43 -1.26
N LYS A 119 -4.37 -8.60 -1.21
CA LYS A 119 -5.83 -8.69 -1.36
C LYS A 119 -6.59 -8.01 -0.22
N GLU A 120 -6.15 -8.16 1.03
CA GLU A 120 -6.83 -7.52 2.16
C GLU A 120 -6.67 -5.99 2.12
N ILE A 121 -5.51 -5.46 1.74
CA ILE A 121 -5.32 -4.03 1.50
C ILE A 121 -6.32 -3.53 0.44
N ALA A 122 -6.40 -4.21 -0.70
CA ALA A 122 -7.32 -3.85 -1.77
C ALA A 122 -8.79 -3.90 -1.32
N LYS A 123 -9.17 -4.94 -0.56
CA LYS A 123 -10.54 -5.08 -0.01
C LYS A 123 -10.90 -3.94 0.93
N GLU A 124 -10.01 -3.53 1.82
CA GLU A 124 -10.30 -2.43 2.74
C GLU A 124 -10.40 -1.09 2.01
N ILE A 125 -9.59 -0.84 0.98
CA ILE A 125 -9.73 0.33 0.11
C ILE A 125 -11.12 0.36 -0.55
N VAL A 126 -11.56 -0.77 -1.12
CA VAL A 126 -12.85 -0.85 -1.82
C VAL A 126 -14.04 -0.76 -0.86
N ARG A 127 -13.93 -1.31 0.37
CA ARG A 127 -14.99 -1.30 1.38
C ARG A 127 -15.21 0.06 2.04
N CYS A 128 -14.17 0.88 2.11
CA CYS A 128 -14.30 2.23 2.66
C CYS A 128 -15.11 3.12 1.74
N GLU A 129 -15.92 4.00 2.31
CA GLU A 129 -16.69 4.99 1.55
C GLU A 129 -15.76 5.89 0.73
N ASN A 130 -15.93 5.84 -0.61
CA ASN A 130 -15.06 6.51 -1.58
C ASN A 130 -13.56 6.19 -1.41
N GLY A 131 -13.23 5.00 -0.88
CA GLY A 131 -11.86 4.64 -0.51
C GLY A 131 -10.89 4.66 -1.68
N ILE A 132 -11.33 4.26 -2.88
CA ILE A 132 -10.51 4.32 -4.11
C ILE A 132 -10.11 5.76 -4.45
N ASP A 133 -11.04 6.71 -4.34
CA ASP A 133 -10.78 8.12 -4.66
C ASP A 133 -9.99 8.84 -3.55
N ARG A 134 -9.97 8.28 -2.36
CA ARG A 134 -9.35 8.85 -1.16
C ARG A 134 -7.99 8.24 -0.83
N THR A 135 -7.52 7.27 -1.62
CA THR A 135 -6.28 6.54 -1.34
C THR A 135 -5.32 6.66 -2.51
N TYR A 136 -4.20 7.32 -2.29
CA TYR A 136 -3.09 7.37 -3.25
C TYR A 136 -2.23 6.13 -3.07
N ILE A 137 -2.19 5.27 -4.08
CA ILE A 137 -1.49 3.99 -4.02
C ILE A 137 -0.23 4.07 -4.87
N ALA A 138 0.91 3.87 -4.25
CA ALA A 138 2.17 3.64 -4.91
C ALA A 138 2.69 2.24 -4.56
N LEU A 139 3.41 1.62 -5.49
CA LEU A 139 4.11 0.38 -5.22
C LEU A 139 5.57 0.74 -4.95
N ASP A 140 6.04 0.40 -3.75
CA ASP A 140 7.40 0.72 -3.30
C ASP A 140 8.19 -0.56 -3.05
N TYR A 141 8.98 -0.96 -4.05
CA TYR A 141 9.84 -2.12 -3.93
C TYR A 141 11.06 -2.03 -4.85
N PHE A 142 12.09 -2.70 -4.44
CA PHE A 142 13.33 -2.86 -5.17
C PHE A 142 13.78 -4.32 -5.07
N ASP A 143 13.61 -5.08 -6.15
CA ASP A 143 14.06 -6.48 -6.22
C ASP A 143 15.19 -6.60 -7.23
N ALA A 144 16.40 -6.85 -6.74
CA ALA A 144 17.60 -6.97 -7.58
C ALA A 144 17.77 -8.38 -8.18
N SER A 145 16.90 -9.33 -7.83
CA SER A 145 16.95 -10.71 -8.34
C SER A 145 16.35 -10.87 -9.73
N ILE A 146 15.55 -9.90 -10.17
CA ILE A 146 14.91 -9.87 -11.49
C ILE A 146 15.12 -8.50 -12.15
N ASN A 147 14.90 -8.41 -13.46
CA ASN A 147 14.98 -7.12 -14.12
C ASN A 147 13.88 -6.17 -13.67
N ARG A 148 14.17 -4.87 -13.71
CA ARG A 148 13.27 -3.83 -13.18
C ARG A 148 11.92 -3.79 -13.89
N ILE A 149 11.88 -4.01 -15.20
CA ILE A 149 10.63 -3.98 -15.97
C ILE A 149 9.74 -5.15 -15.58
N SER A 150 10.29 -6.35 -15.46
CA SER A 150 9.57 -7.52 -14.93
C SER A 150 9.00 -7.25 -13.54
N ALA A 151 9.81 -6.66 -12.65
CA ALA A 151 9.39 -6.29 -11.30
C ALA A 151 8.19 -5.33 -11.34
N TRP A 152 8.28 -4.26 -12.10
CA TRP A 152 7.22 -3.27 -12.21
C TRP A 152 5.92 -3.86 -12.78
N VAL A 153 5.99 -4.55 -13.91
CA VAL A 153 4.80 -5.10 -14.56
C VAL A 153 4.14 -6.15 -13.66
N THR A 154 4.93 -7.05 -13.06
CA THR A 154 4.41 -8.06 -12.13
C THR A 154 3.69 -7.43 -10.96
N GLY A 155 4.31 -6.46 -10.28
CA GLY A 155 3.74 -5.83 -9.11
C GLY A 155 2.48 -5.00 -9.42
N PHE A 156 2.51 -4.16 -10.46
CA PHE A 156 1.33 -3.40 -10.87
C PHE A 156 0.15 -4.30 -11.22
N ARG A 157 0.38 -5.35 -12.01
CA ARG A 157 -0.68 -6.29 -12.40
C ARG A 157 -1.20 -7.08 -11.19
N SER A 158 -0.33 -7.46 -10.27
CA SER A 158 -0.74 -8.14 -9.04
C SER A 158 -1.67 -7.27 -8.18
N PHE A 159 -1.34 -6.00 -8.02
CA PHE A 159 -2.19 -5.08 -7.27
C PHE A 159 -3.51 -4.75 -8.01
N GLN A 160 -3.48 -4.60 -9.33
CA GLN A 160 -4.70 -4.44 -10.14
C GLN A 160 -5.62 -5.67 -10.04
N LYS A 161 -5.06 -6.89 -10.06
CA LYS A 161 -5.82 -8.13 -9.82
C LYS A 161 -6.45 -8.13 -8.42
N ALA A 162 -5.74 -7.63 -7.41
CA ALA A 162 -6.27 -7.53 -6.05
C ALA A 162 -7.43 -6.53 -5.93
N LEU A 163 -7.33 -5.38 -6.60
CA LEU A 163 -8.44 -4.43 -6.68
C LEU A 163 -9.65 -5.02 -7.42
N LEU A 164 -9.42 -5.75 -8.52
CA LEU A 164 -10.49 -6.43 -9.25
C LEU A 164 -11.16 -7.51 -8.38
N ASP A 165 -10.39 -8.31 -7.65
CA ASP A 165 -10.92 -9.28 -6.69
C ASP A 165 -11.78 -8.59 -5.62
N ALA A 166 -11.29 -7.48 -5.09
CA ALA A 166 -12.01 -6.70 -4.10
C ALA A 166 -13.34 -6.13 -4.63
N LEU A 167 -13.35 -5.63 -5.86
CA LEU A 167 -14.56 -5.14 -6.53
C LEU A 167 -15.58 -6.24 -6.84
N CYS A 168 -15.14 -7.49 -7.00
CA CYS A 168 -16.02 -8.65 -7.17
C CYS A 168 -16.62 -9.18 -5.86
N GLN A 169 -16.20 -8.66 -4.70
CA GLN A 169 -16.77 -9.06 -3.41
C GLN A 169 -18.18 -8.50 -3.22
N PRO A 170 -19.12 -9.26 -2.62
CA PRO A 170 -20.47 -8.79 -2.32
C PRO A 170 -20.47 -7.89 -1.06
N SER A 171 -19.79 -6.75 -1.12
CA SER A 171 -19.50 -5.90 0.05
C SER A 171 -20.75 -5.44 0.79
N GLU A 172 -21.82 -5.05 0.07
CA GLU A 172 -23.10 -4.65 0.65
C GLU A 172 -23.75 -5.80 1.44
N MET A 173 -23.76 -7.02 0.86
CA MET A 173 -24.28 -8.20 1.55
C MET A 173 -23.47 -8.52 2.81
N LEU A 174 -22.15 -8.45 2.72
CA LEU A 174 -21.26 -8.73 3.86
C LEU A 174 -21.48 -7.73 4.99
N LYS A 175 -21.70 -6.46 4.65
CA LYS A 175 -22.05 -5.41 5.61
C LYS A 175 -23.41 -5.68 6.25
N GLU A 176 -24.44 -5.98 5.47
CA GLU A 176 -25.78 -6.31 6.00
C GLU A 176 -25.73 -7.52 6.96
N LEU A 177 -24.99 -8.57 6.60
CA LEU A 177 -24.82 -9.75 7.46
C LEU A 177 -24.12 -9.40 8.77
N GLN A 178 -23.19 -8.46 8.74
CA GLN A 178 -22.54 -7.96 9.95
C GLN A 178 -23.49 -7.13 10.81
N ASP A 179 -24.18 -6.17 10.22
CA ASP A 179 -25.10 -5.26 10.92
C ASP A 179 -26.27 -6.03 11.56
N THR A 180 -26.69 -7.15 10.96
CA THR A 180 -27.74 -8.05 11.47
C THR A 180 -27.21 -9.20 12.32
N ASN A 181 -25.92 -9.19 12.69
CA ASN A 181 -25.25 -10.20 13.52
C ASN A 181 -25.35 -11.65 12.97
N GLN A 182 -25.40 -11.81 11.64
CA GLN A 182 -25.37 -13.11 10.96
C GLN A 182 -23.94 -13.60 10.68
N MET A 183 -23.11 -13.67 11.70
CA MET A 183 -21.66 -13.84 11.57
C MET A 183 -21.24 -15.17 10.93
N SER A 184 -21.93 -16.27 11.22
CA SER A 184 -21.65 -17.58 10.59
C SER A 184 -21.88 -17.52 9.08
N LYS A 185 -22.98 -16.90 8.64
CA LYS A 185 -23.28 -16.73 7.22
C LYS A 185 -22.28 -15.81 6.54
N LYS A 186 -21.91 -14.69 7.18
CA LYS A 186 -20.86 -13.79 6.72
C LYS A 186 -19.56 -14.54 6.47
N MET A 187 -19.11 -15.36 7.44
CA MET A 187 -17.88 -16.15 7.31
C MET A 187 -17.94 -17.11 6.11
N VAL A 188 -19.05 -17.83 5.95
CA VAL A 188 -19.24 -18.78 4.82
C VAL A 188 -19.20 -18.03 3.47
N VAL A 189 -19.87 -16.88 3.37
CA VAL A 189 -19.82 -16.06 2.13
C VAL A 189 -18.41 -15.59 1.84
N MET A 190 -17.68 -15.12 2.84
CA MET A 190 -16.27 -14.70 2.67
C MET A 190 -15.39 -15.85 2.19
N GLU A 191 -15.58 -17.07 2.72
CA GLU A 191 -14.85 -18.25 2.24
C GLU A 191 -15.21 -18.64 0.81
N GLN A 192 -16.48 -18.56 0.44
CA GLN A 192 -16.93 -18.80 -0.93
C GLN A 192 -16.31 -17.81 -1.94
N CYS A 193 -16.13 -16.55 -1.54
CA CYS A 193 -15.50 -15.54 -2.39
C CYS A 193 -14.04 -15.87 -2.73
N LYS A 194 -13.33 -16.62 -1.89
CA LYS A 194 -11.94 -17.04 -2.17
C LYS A 194 -11.82 -17.97 -3.38
N THR A 195 -12.90 -18.58 -3.81
CA THR A 195 -12.94 -19.51 -4.95
C THR A 195 -13.58 -18.91 -6.21
N LEU A 196 -13.78 -17.59 -6.24
CA LEU A 196 -14.22 -16.89 -7.45
C LEU A 196 -13.18 -17.06 -8.57
N PRO A 197 -13.61 -17.21 -9.84
CA PRO A 197 -12.72 -17.39 -10.98
C PRO A 197 -12.07 -16.06 -11.40
N ILE A 198 -11.30 -15.44 -10.51
CA ILE A 198 -10.67 -14.14 -10.74
C ILE A 198 -9.74 -14.15 -11.95
N GLY A 199 -9.12 -15.29 -12.27
CA GLY A 199 -8.32 -15.44 -13.49
C GLY A 199 -9.12 -15.15 -14.75
N ASP A 200 -10.31 -15.74 -14.88
CA ASP A 200 -11.19 -15.56 -16.04
C ASP A 200 -11.72 -14.12 -16.12
N VAL A 201 -12.07 -13.54 -14.95
CA VAL A 201 -12.50 -12.12 -14.87
C VAL A 201 -11.37 -11.17 -15.27
N TRP A 202 -10.14 -11.46 -14.85
CA TRP A 202 -8.96 -10.70 -15.23
C TRP A 202 -8.68 -10.78 -16.73
N GLU A 203 -8.77 -11.96 -17.31
CA GLU A 203 -8.58 -12.17 -18.75
C GLU A 203 -9.59 -11.37 -19.57
N GLU A 204 -10.87 -11.43 -19.19
CA GLU A 204 -11.92 -10.64 -19.83
C GLU A 204 -11.73 -9.13 -19.63
N TYR A 205 -11.32 -8.69 -18.46
CA TYR A 205 -10.98 -7.28 -18.23
C TYR A 205 -9.84 -6.80 -19.13
N CYS A 206 -8.76 -7.56 -19.23
CA CYS A 206 -7.66 -7.25 -20.13
C CYS A 206 -8.10 -7.20 -21.59
N ARG A 207 -8.94 -8.15 -22.02
CA ARG A 207 -9.52 -8.18 -23.37
C ARG A 207 -10.34 -6.92 -23.67
N GLN A 208 -11.14 -6.46 -22.71
CA GLN A 208 -11.92 -5.20 -22.85
C GLN A 208 -11.03 -3.97 -22.92
N CYS A 209 -9.90 -3.97 -22.23
CA CYS A 209 -8.89 -2.92 -22.28
C CYS A 209 -8.01 -2.96 -23.54
N GLY A 210 -8.14 -4.00 -24.38
CA GLY A 210 -7.32 -4.17 -25.59
C GLY A 210 -5.87 -4.56 -25.30
N VAL A 211 -5.62 -5.21 -24.14
CA VAL A 211 -4.30 -5.71 -23.73
C VAL A 211 -4.35 -7.20 -23.44
N GLU A 212 -3.23 -7.88 -23.62
CA GLU A 212 -3.14 -9.29 -23.29
C GLU A 212 -3.02 -9.51 -21.78
N ALA A 213 -3.64 -10.59 -21.30
CA ALA A 213 -3.58 -10.93 -19.89
C ALA A 213 -2.16 -11.33 -19.43
N GLU A 214 -1.47 -12.16 -20.20
CA GLU A 214 -0.12 -12.66 -19.83
C GLU A 214 0.92 -12.51 -20.95
N GLY A 215 0.55 -12.16 -22.18
CA GLY A 215 1.47 -12.02 -23.34
C GLY A 215 2.57 -10.98 -23.20
N TRP A 216 2.43 -10.05 -22.25
CA TRP A 216 3.47 -9.07 -21.89
C TRP A 216 4.79 -9.75 -21.49
N PHE A 217 4.75 -10.97 -20.98
CA PHE A 217 5.92 -11.67 -20.48
C PHE A 217 6.88 -12.08 -21.62
N ASP A 218 6.36 -12.47 -22.78
CA ASP A 218 7.17 -12.82 -23.94
C ASP A 218 8.01 -11.62 -24.43
N GLU A 219 7.43 -10.43 -24.39
CA GLU A 219 8.15 -9.19 -24.75
C GLU A 219 9.26 -8.86 -23.75
N ILE A 220 9.07 -9.12 -22.48
CA ILE A 220 10.10 -8.94 -21.47
C ILE A 220 11.23 -9.96 -21.63
N GLN A 221 10.91 -11.23 -21.88
CA GLN A 221 11.92 -12.25 -22.12
C GLN A 221 12.78 -11.90 -23.35
N LYS A 222 12.15 -11.44 -24.42
CA LYS A 222 12.87 -10.96 -25.59
C LYS A 222 13.79 -9.78 -25.25
N TYR A 223 13.34 -8.84 -24.43
CA TYR A 223 14.18 -7.73 -23.95
C TYR A 223 15.36 -8.22 -23.11
N GLU A 224 15.18 -9.18 -22.23
CA GLU A 224 16.24 -9.82 -21.45
C GLU A 224 17.30 -10.45 -22.36
N ASP A 225 16.86 -11.24 -23.36
CA ASP A 225 17.74 -11.94 -24.28
C ASP A 225 18.50 -10.99 -25.22
N GLU A 226 17.82 -9.97 -25.77
CA GLU A 226 18.40 -9.09 -26.78
C GLU A 226 19.20 -7.91 -26.19
N VAL A 227 18.88 -7.47 -24.99
CA VAL A 227 19.44 -6.23 -24.40
C VAL A 227 20.25 -6.49 -23.14
N LEU A 228 19.73 -7.25 -22.17
CA LEU A 228 20.37 -7.41 -20.87
C LEU A 228 21.42 -8.51 -20.85
N SER A 229 21.33 -9.51 -21.72
CA SER A 229 22.31 -10.60 -21.81
C SER A 229 23.58 -10.24 -22.59
N LYS A 230 23.68 -9.04 -23.10
CA LYS A 230 24.87 -8.48 -23.78
C LYS A 230 25.76 -7.74 -22.82
#